data_cf2fc3fee81cf17859f8e31b13a624de
#
_entry.id   cf2fc3fee81cf17859f8e31b13a624de
#
_cell.length_a   1.000
_cell.length_b   1.000
_cell.length_c   1.000
_cell.angle_alpha   90.00
_cell.angle_beta   90.00
_cell.angle_gamma   90.00
#
_symmetry.space_group_name_H-M   'P 1'
#
loop_
_entity.id
_entity.type
_entity.pdbx_description
1 polymer ?
#
loop_
_entity_poly.entity_id
_entity_poly.type
_entity_poly.pdbx_seq_one_letter_code
_entity_poly.pdbx_strand_id
1 'polypeptide(L)'
;MTRLSTVREPLPAHYTGWGGRGLTASVLTQEVPPTCNPLGPENKLVIAPGILAGRGISSAGRLSIGAKSPLTGGIKESNAGGNTAGNLFHLGLKAVIVEGSARSGKLHLLRIGAEDCEFYPADEYQGQGNYALAEQLLSRFGTNHTLILIGPAGERQYLAAGIALTNKDGVPGRLAARGGLGAVMGAKGLKAILIEETRVIIPPAQDPQGLKEAIKRYQSGLLEDYYTSTVFPEIGTPYMVASMQKLGGLPTRNFSSGNFEDLSELDGQAIKERIISIGGEGRTTHACMTGCVVRCSNVIPDEQGNSIVAPIEYESMILLGPNLGIGSLQDVARFNYKCNDLGVDTVDVGGAIGVAMEAGVLPFGEMRFHVSFSRS
;
A
#
# COMPACT_ATOMS: atom_id res chain seq x y z
N MET A 1 17.91 3.67 28.77
CA MET A 1 17.29 4.64 27.83
C MET A 1 17.49 4.08 26.43
N THR A 2 16.43 3.74 25.71
CA THR A 2 16.58 3.33 24.30
C THR A 2 16.91 4.57 23.48
N ARG A 3 18.11 4.64 22.96
CA ARG A 3 18.59 5.75 22.12
C ARG A 3 18.12 5.49 20.69
N LEU A 4 17.43 6.45 20.08
CA LEU A 4 17.19 6.43 18.65
C LEU A 4 18.53 6.58 17.93
N SER A 5 18.84 5.69 17.02
CA SER A 5 20.08 5.73 16.24
C SER A 5 19.87 5.07 14.88
N THR A 6 20.64 5.52 13.91
CA THR A 6 20.72 4.90 12.57
C THR A 6 22.16 4.44 12.35
N VAL A 7 22.29 3.32 11.64
CA VAL A 7 23.59 2.78 11.22
C VAL A 7 23.47 2.44 9.73
N ARG A 8 24.45 2.87 8.92
CA ARG A 8 24.61 2.38 7.54
C ARG A 8 25.75 1.37 7.54
N GLU A 9 25.47 0.18 7.08
CA GLU A 9 26.43 -0.92 7.04
C GLU A 9 26.38 -1.65 5.69
N PRO A 10 27.47 -2.29 5.26
CA PRO A 10 27.47 -3.15 4.08
C PRO A 10 26.47 -4.29 4.23
N LEU A 11 25.81 -4.65 3.12
CA LEU A 11 24.93 -5.82 3.09
C LEU A 11 25.76 -7.08 3.40
N PRO A 12 25.37 -7.90 4.40
CA PRO A 12 26.03 -9.17 4.66
C PRO A 12 26.08 -10.07 3.42
N ALA A 13 27.22 -10.77 3.22
CA ALA A 13 27.48 -11.54 2.00
C ALA A 13 26.39 -12.59 1.67
N HIS A 14 25.79 -13.19 2.69
CA HIS A 14 24.73 -14.20 2.53
C HIS A 14 23.39 -13.63 2.02
N TYR A 15 23.23 -12.29 2.02
CA TYR A 15 22.08 -11.60 1.43
C TYR A 15 22.37 -11.05 0.04
N THR A 16 23.59 -11.22 -0.48
CA THR A 16 23.97 -10.76 -1.82
C THR A 16 23.09 -11.46 -2.88
N GLY A 17 22.55 -10.67 -3.82
CA GLY A 17 21.63 -11.18 -4.85
C GLY A 17 20.15 -11.22 -4.46
N TRP A 18 19.81 -11.06 -3.17
CA TRP A 18 18.44 -10.95 -2.72
C TRP A 18 17.92 -9.51 -2.80
N GLY A 19 16.59 -9.37 -2.95
CA GLY A 19 15.86 -8.11 -2.88
C GLY A 19 14.37 -8.36 -2.72
N GLY A 20 13.62 -7.32 -2.40
CA GLY A 20 12.17 -7.42 -2.21
C GLY A 20 11.79 -8.54 -1.25
N ARG A 21 10.81 -9.37 -1.65
CA ARG A 21 10.27 -10.47 -0.85
C ARG A 21 11.33 -11.48 -0.43
N GLY A 22 12.27 -11.81 -1.31
CA GLY A 22 13.35 -12.75 -0.99
C GLY A 22 14.23 -12.25 0.15
N LEU A 23 14.61 -10.97 0.13
CA LEU A 23 15.42 -10.37 1.18
C LEU A 23 14.65 -10.24 2.49
N THR A 24 13.40 -9.73 2.46
CA THR A 24 12.58 -9.61 3.68
C THR A 24 12.35 -10.96 4.35
N ALA A 25 12.01 -12.00 3.58
CA ALA A 25 11.81 -13.35 4.12
C ALA A 25 13.10 -13.94 4.69
N SER A 26 14.23 -13.76 4.00
CA SER A 26 15.53 -14.29 4.45
C SER A 26 15.97 -13.66 5.77
N VAL A 27 15.90 -12.31 5.89
CA VAL A 27 16.24 -11.61 7.14
C VAL A 27 15.34 -12.08 8.28
N LEU A 28 14.03 -12.15 8.06
CA LEU A 28 13.07 -12.55 9.11
C LEU A 28 13.28 -13.99 9.55
N THR A 29 13.58 -14.89 8.63
CA THR A 29 13.81 -16.31 8.97
C THR A 29 15.10 -16.50 9.77
N GLN A 30 16.14 -15.71 9.50
CA GLN A 30 17.46 -15.89 10.12
C GLN A 30 17.60 -15.09 11.40
N GLU A 31 16.94 -13.92 11.51
CA GLU A 31 17.25 -12.95 12.54
C GLU A 31 16.10 -12.67 13.52
N VAL A 32 14.90 -13.20 13.26
CA VAL A 32 13.74 -13.01 14.15
C VAL A 32 13.39 -14.31 14.86
N PRO A 33 13.43 -14.35 16.21
CA PRO A 33 13.04 -15.55 16.94
C PRO A 33 11.59 -15.95 16.62
N PRO A 34 11.32 -17.21 16.26
CA PRO A 34 9.97 -17.65 15.86
C PRO A 34 8.94 -17.51 16.99
N THR A 35 9.38 -17.50 18.25
CA THR A 35 8.53 -17.36 19.44
C THR A 35 8.40 -15.92 19.94
N CYS A 36 9.07 -14.92 19.34
CA CYS A 36 8.99 -13.55 19.82
C CYS A 36 7.57 -12.98 19.72
N ASN A 37 7.26 -12.01 20.57
CA ASN A 37 6.03 -11.22 20.43
C ASN A 37 6.12 -10.39 19.13
N PRO A 38 5.14 -10.50 18.19
CA PRO A 38 5.14 -9.73 16.95
C PRO A 38 5.18 -8.20 17.13
N LEU A 39 4.65 -7.68 18.23
CA LEU A 39 4.69 -6.25 18.59
C LEU A 39 5.86 -5.92 19.52
N GLY A 40 6.67 -6.91 19.89
CA GLY A 40 7.82 -6.76 20.79
C GLY A 40 9.08 -6.24 20.09
N PRO A 41 10.10 -5.92 20.89
CA PRO A 41 11.37 -5.37 20.39
C PRO A 41 12.18 -6.36 19.55
N GLU A 42 12.02 -7.67 19.76
CA GLU A 42 12.78 -8.72 19.05
C GLU A 42 12.29 -8.93 17.59
N ASN A 43 11.05 -8.52 17.29
CA ASN A 43 10.58 -8.52 15.89
C ASN A 43 11.27 -7.42 15.11
N LYS A 44 11.47 -7.63 13.81
CA LYS A 44 12.02 -6.66 12.88
C LYS A 44 10.98 -6.24 11.87
N LEU A 45 11.00 -4.95 11.46
CA LEU A 45 10.29 -4.47 10.28
C LEU A 45 11.33 -4.27 9.18
N VAL A 46 11.24 -5.08 8.12
CA VAL A 46 12.20 -5.08 7.01
C VAL A 46 11.55 -4.49 5.78
N ILE A 47 12.13 -3.42 5.24
CA ILE A 47 11.64 -2.68 4.08
C ILE A 47 12.69 -2.82 2.98
N ALA A 48 12.36 -3.51 1.88
CA ALA A 48 13.33 -3.83 0.83
C ALA A 48 12.78 -3.56 -0.57
N PRO A 49 13.49 -2.78 -1.41
CA PRO A 49 13.18 -2.67 -2.83
C PRO A 49 13.48 -3.98 -3.56
N GLY A 50 12.73 -4.24 -4.65
CA GLY A 50 13.06 -5.29 -5.59
C GLY A 50 14.45 -5.08 -6.24
N ILE A 51 15.12 -6.16 -6.64
CA ILE A 51 16.47 -6.08 -7.26
C ILE A 51 16.52 -5.25 -8.55
N LEU A 52 15.38 -5.09 -9.22
CA LEU A 52 15.25 -4.33 -10.47
C LEU A 52 14.63 -2.95 -10.25
N ALA A 53 14.29 -2.58 -9.02
CA ALA A 53 13.76 -1.25 -8.71
C ALA A 53 14.75 -0.15 -9.09
N GLY A 54 14.24 1.02 -9.50
CA GLY A 54 15.06 2.17 -9.86
C GLY A 54 15.79 2.09 -11.21
N ARG A 55 15.66 0.98 -11.95
CA ARG A 55 16.33 0.77 -13.25
C ARG A 55 15.45 1.10 -14.49
N GLY A 56 14.31 1.75 -14.28
CA GLY A 56 13.40 2.13 -15.38
C GLY A 56 12.64 0.96 -16.03
N ILE A 57 12.57 -0.19 -15.35
CA ILE A 57 11.84 -1.36 -15.81
C ILE A 57 10.36 -1.21 -15.39
N SER A 58 9.46 -1.36 -16.36
CA SER A 58 8.01 -1.30 -16.07
C SER A 58 7.61 -2.29 -14.98
N SER A 59 6.74 -1.86 -14.07
CA SER A 59 6.19 -2.66 -12.98
C SER A 59 7.21 -3.17 -11.93
N ALA A 60 8.51 -2.85 -12.07
CA ALA A 60 9.56 -3.32 -11.16
C ALA A 60 9.78 -2.43 -9.91
N GLY A 61 9.12 -1.28 -9.83
CA GLY A 61 9.23 -0.34 -8.70
C GLY A 61 8.45 -0.76 -7.45
N ARG A 62 8.38 -2.08 -7.15
CA ARG A 62 7.65 -2.62 -6.00
C ARG A 62 8.52 -2.62 -4.76
N LEU A 63 7.91 -2.21 -3.62
CA LEU A 63 8.50 -2.26 -2.30
C LEU A 63 7.91 -3.42 -1.50
N SER A 64 8.77 -4.23 -0.91
CA SER A 64 8.40 -5.30 0.00
C SER A 64 8.61 -4.84 1.44
N ILE A 65 7.61 -5.04 2.28
CA ILE A 65 7.66 -4.77 3.72
C ILE A 65 7.32 -6.07 4.44
N GLY A 66 8.21 -6.52 5.32
CA GLY A 66 8.06 -7.79 6.01
C GLY A 66 8.31 -7.68 7.53
N ALA A 67 7.61 -8.52 8.28
CA ALA A 67 7.77 -8.70 9.72
C ALA A 67 7.15 -10.03 10.16
N LYS A 68 7.36 -10.42 11.41
CA LYS A 68 6.48 -11.40 12.06
C LYS A 68 5.11 -10.74 12.26
N SER A 69 4.07 -11.37 11.73
CA SER A 69 2.70 -10.83 11.72
C SER A 69 2.03 -10.96 13.07
N PRO A 70 1.46 -9.88 13.62
CA PRO A 70 0.61 -9.97 14.80
C PRO A 70 -0.75 -10.63 14.54
N LEU A 71 -1.19 -10.68 13.27
CA LEU A 71 -2.45 -11.29 12.87
C LEU A 71 -2.33 -12.80 12.72
N THR A 72 -1.24 -13.30 12.11
CA THR A 72 -1.09 -14.72 11.76
C THR A 72 -0.06 -15.46 12.62
N GLY A 73 0.82 -14.75 13.32
CA GLY A 73 1.93 -15.33 14.09
C GLY A 73 3.11 -15.80 13.24
N GLY A 74 2.96 -15.87 11.90
CA GLY A 74 4.00 -16.27 10.96
C GLY A 74 4.76 -15.10 10.35
N ILE A 75 5.71 -15.37 9.45
CA ILE A 75 6.36 -14.38 8.62
C ILE A 75 5.34 -13.86 7.60
N LYS A 76 5.18 -12.55 7.56
CA LYS A 76 4.33 -11.87 6.58
C LYS A 76 5.14 -10.88 5.76
N GLU A 77 4.90 -10.89 4.48
CA GLU A 77 5.35 -9.87 3.54
C GLU A 77 4.13 -9.24 2.87
N SER A 78 4.14 -7.93 2.76
CA SER A 78 3.21 -7.14 1.98
C SER A 78 3.95 -6.28 0.97
N ASN A 79 3.33 -6.06 -0.18
CA ASN A 79 3.98 -5.43 -1.32
C ASN A 79 3.13 -4.27 -1.85
N ALA A 80 3.75 -3.12 -2.04
CA ALA A 80 3.08 -1.94 -2.58
C ALA A 80 3.86 -1.31 -3.75
N GLY A 81 3.12 -0.65 -4.65
CA GLY A 81 3.68 0.18 -5.71
C GLY A 81 4.03 1.58 -5.20
N GLY A 82 4.55 2.40 -6.09
CA GLY A 82 5.00 3.76 -5.79
C GLY A 82 6.46 3.96 -6.18
N ASN A 83 7.01 5.13 -5.92
CA ASN A 83 8.40 5.45 -6.27
C ASN A 83 9.40 5.11 -5.15
N THR A 84 8.94 4.78 -3.95
CA THR A 84 9.79 4.56 -2.77
C THR A 84 10.87 3.51 -2.98
N ALA A 85 10.54 2.40 -3.68
CA ALA A 85 11.55 1.38 -3.99
C ALA A 85 12.67 1.90 -4.91
N GLY A 86 12.32 2.75 -5.87
CA GLY A 86 13.28 3.43 -6.75
C GLY A 86 14.16 4.39 -5.98
N ASN A 87 13.59 5.17 -5.06
CA ASN A 87 14.34 6.14 -4.25
C ASN A 87 15.33 5.43 -3.30
N LEU A 88 14.93 4.34 -2.65
CA LEU A 88 15.86 3.52 -1.85
C LEU A 88 17.02 2.98 -2.70
N PHE A 89 16.73 2.52 -3.91
CA PHE A 89 17.77 2.06 -4.83
C PHE A 89 18.73 3.20 -5.22
N HIS A 90 18.23 4.41 -5.51
CA HIS A 90 19.05 5.55 -5.85
C HIS A 90 19.89 6.08 -4.67
N LEU A 91 19.45 5.83 -3.44
CA LEU A 91 20.23 6.06 -2.23
C LEU A 91 21.27 4.95 -1.95
N GLY A 92 21.34 3.92 -2.81
CA GLY A 92 22.23 2.76 -2.61
C GLY A 92 21.78 1.82 -1.48
N LEU A 93 20.54 1.95 -1.00
CA LEU A 93 20.01 1.16 0.10
C LEU A 93 19.33 -0.12 -0.40
N LYS A 94 19.78 -1.26 0.11
CA LYS A 94 19.19 -2.59 -0.18
C LYS A 94 18.04 -2.92 0.75
N ALA A 95 18.05 -2.41 1.97
CA ALA A 95 16.97 -2.52 2.92
C ALA A 95 17.06 -1.41 3.97
N VAL A 96 15.92 -1.14 4.58
CA VAL A 96 15.81 -0.44 5.87
C VAL A 96 15.27 -1.46 6.87
N ILE A 97 16.02 -1.73 7.92
CA ILE A 97 15.64 -2.69 8.96
C ILE A 97 15.41 -1.91 10.25
N VAL A 98 14.20 -1.98 10.78
CA VAL A 98 13.81 -1.31 12.01
C VAL A 98 13.77 -2.35 13.14
N GLU A 99 14.60 -2.14 14.15
CA GLU A 99 14.77 -3.02 15.31
C GLU A 99 14.38 -2.31 16.61
N GLY A 100 14.19 -3.07 17.65
CA GLY A 100 13.84 -2.55 18.96
C GLY A 100 12.41 -2.00 19.02
N SER A 101 12.15 -1.13 19.99
CA SER A 101 10.88 -0.41 20.15
C SER A 101 11.17 0.96 20.76
N ALA A 102 10.42 1.97 20.38
CA ALA A 102 10.43 3.25 21.05
C ALA A 102 9.77 3.15 22.45
N ARG A 103 9.91 4.21 23.26
CA ARG A 103 9.15 4.30 24.51
C ARG A 103 7.66 4.27 24.21
N SER A 104 6.89 3.57 25.06
CA SER A 104 5.44 3.48 24.91
C SER A 104 4.80 4.88 24.70
N GLY A 105 3.94 4.98 23.70
CA GLY A 105 3.20 6.18 23.36
C GLY A 105 3.99 7.28 22.63
N LYS A 106 5.28 7.09 22.33
CA LYS A 106 6.07 8.05 21.56
C LYS A 106 6.22 7.60 20.12
N LEU A 107 5.85 8.49 19.21
CA LEU A 107 5.99 8.30 17.77
C LEU A 107 7.06 9.24 17.20
N HIS A 108 7.72 8.78 16.15
CA HIS A 108 8.79 9.51 15.49
C HIS A 108 8.60 9.48 13.96
N LEU A 109 9.13 10.49 13.31
CA LEU A 109 9.42 10.48 11.89
C LEU A 109 10.87 10.05 11.70
N LEU A 110 11.15 9.27 10.67
CA LEU A 110 12.51 8.97 10.22
C LEU A 110 12.69 9.54 8.82
N ARG A 111 13.56 10.54 8.65
CA ARG A 111 13.98 11.02 7.33
C ARG A 111 15.27 10.30 6.92
N ILE A 112 15.31 9.78 5.71
CA ILE A 112 16.46 9.12 5.10
C ILE A 112 16.83 9.90 3.85
N GLY A 113 17.94 10.61 3.91
CA GLY A 113 18.56 11.35 2.81
C GLY A 113 19.81 10.66 2.28
N ALA A 114 20.49 11.30 1.32
CA ALA A 114 21.73 10.79 0.74
C ALA A 114 22.86 10.71 1.75
N GLU A 115 23.05 11.77 2.52
CA GLU A 115 24.17 11.93 3.46
C GLU A 115 23.78 11.59 4.90
N ASP A 116 22.52 11.78 5.29
CA ASP A 116 22.05 11.77 6.66
C ASP A 116 20.78 10.91 6.85
N CYS A 117 20.57 10.54 8.12
CA CYS A 117 19.30 9.96 8.58
C CYS A 117 18.95 10.63 9.90
N GLU A 118 17.77 11.21 9.97
CA GLU A 118 17.35 12.02 11.11
C GLU A 118 16.01 11.56 11.67
N PHE A 119 15.90 11.59 13.00
CA PHE A 119 14.63 11.38 13.69
C PHE A 119 14.03 12.71 14.14
N TYR A 120 12.73 12.85 13.94
CA TYR A 120 11.95 13.98 14.45
C TYR A 120 10.82 13.47 15.35
N PRO A 121 10.44 14.22 16.42
CA PRO A 121 9.21 13.91 17.15
C PRO A 121 8.00 13.95 16.23
N ALA A 122 7.04 13.07 16.45
CA ALA A 122 5.80 13.00 15.68
C ALA A 122 4.54 13.26 16.53
N ASP A 123 4.70 13.85 17.72
CA ASP A 123 3.57 14.09 18.64
C ASP A 123 2.46 14.96 17.98
N GLU A 124 2.81 15.94 17.15
CA GLU A 124 1.87 16.81 16.42
C GLU A 124 1.05 16.07 15.33
N TYR A 125 1.51 14.93 14.88
CA TYR A 125 0.87 14.11 13.84
C TYR A 125 0.05 12.94 14.41
N GLN A 126 0.02 12.79 15.73
CA GLN A 126 -0.70 11.70 16.37
C GLN A 126 -2.20 11.76 16.10
N GLY A 127 -2.80 10.65 15.73
CA GLY A 127 -4.21 10.54 15.39
C GLY A 127 -4.58 11.03 13.98
N GLN A 128 -3.64 11.62 13.25
CA GLN A 128 -3.90 12.06 11.88
C GLN A 128 -4.01 10.88 10.92
N GLY A 129 -4.98 10.98 9.98
CA GLY A 129 -5.11 10.07 8.86
C GLY A 129 -3.98 10.23 7.84
N ASN A 130 -3.81 9.22 6.99
CA ASN A 130 -2.68 9.17 6.06
C ASN A 130 -2.68 10.30 5.03
N TYR A 131 -3.86 10.78 4.57
CA TYR A 131 -3.93 11.85 3.56
C TYR A 131 -3.46 13.19 4.12
N ALA A 132 -4.01 13.61 5.26
CA ALA A 132 -3.61 14.86 5.92
C ALA A 132 -2.14 14.80 6.36
N LEU A 133 -1.68 13.65 6.87
CA LEU A 133 -0.29 13.44 7.25
C LEU A 133 0.65 13.59 6.05
N ALA A 134 0.33 12.96 4.91
CA ALA A 134 1.17 13.05 3.71
C ALA A 134 1.29 14.48 3.20
N GLU A 135 0.17 15.21 3.13
CA GLU A 135 0.15 16.62 2.73
C GLU A 135 1.05 17.49 3.62
N GLN A 136 0.90 17.37 4.94
CA GLN A 136 1.70 18.14 5.89
C GLN A 136 3.19 17.79 5.83
N LEU A 137 3.54 16.50 5.72
CA LEU A 137 4.93 16.10 5.63
C LEU A 137 5.58 16.55 4.32
N LEU A 138 4.89 16.44 3.18
CA LEU A 138 5.40 16.94 1.91
C LEU A 138 5.50 18.47 1.88
N SER A 139 4.59 19.18 2.54
CA SER A 139 4.69 20.64 2.71
C SER A 139 5.88 21.04 3.56
N ARG A 140 6.16 20.28 4.65
CA ARG A 140 7.26 20.60 5.59
C ARG A 140 8.64 20.23 5.07
N PHE A 141 8.77 19.04 4.49
CA PHE A 141 10.07 18.46 4.09
C PHE A 141 10.37 18.56 2.60
N GLY A 142 9.38 18.96 1.80
CA GLY A 142 9.48 19.08 0.35
C GLY A 142 8.88 17.90 -0.43
N THR A 143 8.37 18.21 -1.62
CA THR A 143 7.72 17.23 -2.52
C THR A 143 8.69 16.25 -3.17
N ASN A 144 9.99 16.42 -2.95
CA ASN A 144 11.05 15.51 -3.38
C ASN A 144 11.27 14.33 -2.40
N HIS A 145 10.24 13.97 -1.64
CA HIS A 145 10.24 12.79 -0.75
C HIS A 145 9.12 11.83 -1.13
N THR A 146 9.37 10.55 -0.97
CA THR A 146 8.31 9.53 -0.88
C THR A 146 8.12 9.12 0.56
N LEU A 147 6.88 8.78 0.91
CA LEU A 147 6.49 8.53 2.29
C LEU A 147 6.04 7.09 2.49
N ILE A 148 6.41 6.53 3.64
CA ILE A 148 5.89 5.28 4.20
C ILE A 148 5.21 5.67 5.51
N LEU A 149 3.90 5.44 5.64
CA LEU A 149 3.04 6.04 6.67
C LEU A 149 2.22 4.98 7.39
N ILE A 150 1.87 5.25 8.65
CA ILE A 150 0.77 4.58 9.33
C ILE A 150 -0.31 5.61 9.73
N GLY A 151 -1.56 5.20 9.52
CA GLY A 151 -2.72 5.93 10.03
C GLY A 151 -3.00 5.61 11.51
N PRO A 152 -4.13 6.11 12.04
CA PRO A 152 -4.55 5.87 13.43
C PRO A 152 -4.63 4.39 13.81
N ALA A 153 -4.94 3.50 12.86
CA ALA A 153 -4.98 2.06 13.11
C ALA A 153 -3.62 1.48 13.46
N GLY A 154 -2.55 1.92 12.77
CA GLY A 154 -1.18 1.51 13.07
C GLY A 154 -0.68 2.03 14.41
N GLU A 155 -1.01 3.30 14.75
CA GLU A 155 -0.69 3.90 16.05
C GLU A 155 -1.30 3.11 17.22
N ARG A 156 -2.55 2.64 17.02
CA ARG A 156 -3.29 1.84 18.00
C ARG A 156 -2.96 0.34 17.92
N GLN A 157 -2.07 -0.04 17.02
CA GLN A 157 -1.61 -1.42 16.82
C GLN A 157 -2.75 -2.41 16.50
N TYR A 158 -3.77 -1.97 15.75
CA TYR A 158 -4.85 -2.85 15.31
C TYR A 158 -4.34 -3.90 14.31
N LEU A 159 -4.85 -5.12 14.40
CA LEU A 159 -4.38 -6.27 13.61
C LEU A 159 -4.62 -6.11 12.10
N ALA A 160 -5.63 -5.34 11.70
CA ALA A 160 -5.90 -5.00 10.29
C ALA A 160 -5.07 -3.80 9.79
N ALA A 161 -4.16 -3.24 10.62
CA ALA A 161 -3.39 -2.06 10.23
C ALA A 161 -2.37 -2.39 9.13
N GLY A 162 -2.46 -1.64 8.01
CA GLY A 162 -1.51 -1.64 6.90
C GLY A 162 -0.54 -0.46 6.98
N ILE A 163 0.43 -0.46 6.07
CA ILE A 163 1.38 0.62 5.87
C ILE A 163 1.07 1.29 4.54
N ALA A 164 0.79 2.58 4.56
CA ALA A 164 0.52 3.36 3.35
C ALA A 164 1.83 3.87 2.73
N LEU A 165 1.87 3.88 1.40
CA LEU A 165 2.94 4.45 0.60
C LEU A 165 2.38 5.50 -0.34
N THR A 166 3.12 6.58 -0.54
CA THR A 166 2.76 7.55 -1.57
C THR A 166 3.03 6.99 -2.96
N ASN A 167 2.10 7.25 -3.89
CA ASN A 167 2.29 7.03 -5.31
C ASN A 167 3.21 8.11 -5.91
N LYS A 168 3.38 8.12 -7.24
CA LYS A 168 4.21 9.11 -7.95
C LYS A 168 3.73 10.57 -7.80
N ASP A 169 2.49 10.78 -7.38
CA ASP A 169 1.86 12.09 -7.22
C ASP A 169 1.78 12.53 -5.74
N GLY A 170 2.44 11.80 -4.83
CA GLY A 170 2.45 12.10 -3.40
C GLY A 170 1.20 11.62 -2.63
N VAL A 171 0.25 10.93 -3.30
CA VAL A 171 -1.00 10.46 -2.69
C VAL A 171 -0.77 9.12 -1.97
N PRO A 172 -1.14 8.96 -0.67
CA PRO A 172 -0.87 7.77 0.13
C PRO A 172 -1.93 6.66 -0.07
N GLY A 173 -2.29 6.39 -1.34
CA GLY A 173 -3.31 5.41 -1.71
C GLY A 173 -2.77 3.99 -1.97
N ARG A 174 -1.49 3.71 -1.66
CA ARG A 174 -0.89 2.39 -1.88
C ARG A 174 -0.57 1.73 -0.56
N LEU A 175 -1.36 0.73 -0.16
CA LEU A 175 -1.15 0.03 1.09
C LEU A 175 -0.35 -1.26 0.89
N ALA A 176 0.73 -1.41 1.67
CA ALA A 176 1.27 -2.70 2.03
C ALA A 176 0.36 -3.24 3.15
N ALA A 177 -0.74 -3.82 2.71
CA ALA A 177 -1.86 -4.24 3.56
C ALA A 177 -1.72 -5.71 4.00
N ARG A 178 -2.68 -6.20 4.75
CA ARG A 178 -2.79 -7.56 5.29
C ARG A 178 -1.65 -8.01 6.20
N GLY A 179 -2.03 -8.63 7.31
CA GLY A 179 -1.10 -9.22 8.27
C GLY A 179 -0.62 -8.28 9.38
N GLY A 180 -1.18 -7.07 9.50
CA GLY A 180 -0.94 -6.19 10.63
C GLY A 180 0.44 -5.51 10.66
N LEU A 181 1.09 -5.33 9.51
CA LEU A 181 2.43 -4.71 9.46
C LEU A 181 2.42 -3.25 9.91
N GLY A 182 1.29 -2.54 9.74
CA GLY A 182 1.10 -1.19 10.29
C GLY A 182 1.16 -1.17 11.81
N ALA A 183 0.60 -2.20 12.47
CA ALA A 183 0.72 -2.36 13.91
C ALA A 183 2.17 -2.59 14.35
N VAL A 184 2.96 -3.36 13.58
CA VAL A 184 4.39 -3.55 13.85
C VAL A 184 5.13 -2.23 13.73
N MET A 185 4.88 -1.43 12.69
CA MET A 185 5.51 -0.11 12.53
C MET A 185 5.16 0.83 13.69
N GLY A 186 3.89 0.83 14.13
CA GLY A 186 3.44 1.57 15.31
C GLY A 186 4.11 1.11 16.60
N ALA A 187 4.26 -0.21 16.80
CA ALA A 187 4.97 -0.78 17.95
C ALA A 187 6.47 -0.43 17.97
N LYS A 188 7.06 -0.19 16.78
CA LYS A 188 8.43 0.35 16.65
C LYS A 188 8.50 1.85 16.98
N GLY A 189 7.37 2.54 17.13
CA GLY A 189 7.30 3.96 17.41
C GLY A 189 7.54 4.84 16.18
N LEU A 190 7.23 4.34 14.98
CA LEU A 190 7.35 5.11 13.75
C LEU A 190 5.96 5.50 13.22
N LYS A 191 5.73 6.80 13.07
CA LYS A 191 4.55 7.38 12.38
C LYS A 191 4.77 7.43 10.88
N ALA A 192 5.99 7.84 10.47
CA ALA A 192 6.34 7.92 9.06
C ALA A 192 7.84 7.71 8.83
N ILE A 193 8.18 7.23 7.63
CA ILE A 193 9.53 7.23 7.07
C ILE A 193 9.49 8.04 5.78
N LEU A 194 10.34 9.06 5.69
CA LEU A 194 10.49 9.92 4.52
C LEU A 194 11.77 9.49 3.78
N ILE A 195 11.63 9.15 2.51
CA ILE A 195 12.77 8.77 1.66
C ILE A 195 12.99 9.87 0.63
N GLU A 196 14.14 10.51 0.69
CA GLU A 196 14.51 11.57 -0.23
C GLU A 196 14.64 11.04 -1.65
N GLU A 197 14.07 11.75 -2.61
CA GLU A 197 14.29 11.50 -4.03
C GLU A 197 15.61 12.11 -4.45
N THR A 198 16.57 11.27 -4.71
CA THR A 198 17.89 11.69 -5.23
C THR A 198 18.26 10.82 -6.44
N ARG A 199 19.11 11.35 -7.32
CA ARG A 199 19.64 10.61 -8.45
C ARG A 199 21.13 10.29 -8.28
N VAL A 200 21.60 10.21 -7.05
CA VAL A 200 23.04 10.25 -6.75
C VAL A 200 23.78 9.04 -7.28
N ILE A 201 23.22 7.83 -7.23
CA ILE A 201 23.99 6.66 -7.69
C ILE A 201 23.04 5.63 -8.32
N ILE A 202 23.18 5.39 -9.63
CA ILE A 202 22.68 4.17 -10.25
C ILE A 202 23.86 3.22 -10.40
N PRO A 203 23.96 2.16 -9.58
CA PRO A 203 25.02 1.17 -9.74
C PRO A 203 25.02 0.64 -11.18
N PRO A 204 26.16 0.58 -11.88
CA PRO A 204 26.20 0.07 -13.23
C PRO A 204 25.68 -1.36 -13.29
N ALA A 205 24.97 -1.70 -14.34
CA ALA A 205 24.64 -3.09 -14.60
C ALA A 205 25.91 -3.85 -15.01
N GLN A 206 26.00 -5.13 -14.67
CA GLN A 206 27.13 -5.97 -15.09
C GLN A 206 27.22 -6.07 -16.62
N ASP A 207 26.06 -6.11 -17.29
CA ASP A 207 25.90 -6.01 -18.73
C ASP A 207 24.86 -4.92 -19.05
N PRO A 208 25.28 -3.66 -19.28
CA PRO A 208 24.36 -2.57 -19.58
C PRO A 208 23.60 -2.75 -20.89
N GLN A 209 24.26 -3.31 -21.92
CA GLN A 209 23.62 -3.51 -23.23
C GLN A 209 22.58 -4.61 -23.17
N GLY A 210 22.91 -5.76 -22.59
CA GLY A 210 21.96 -6.85 -22.40
C GLY A 210 20.77 -6.46 -21.50
N LEU A 211 21.01 -5.64 -20.47
CA LEU A 211 19.92 -5.08 -19.65
C LEU A 211 18.98 -4.21 -20.48
N LYS A 212 19.53 -3.32 -21.32
CA LYS A 212 18.72 -2.43 -22.20
C LYS A 212 17.86 -3.24 -23.17
N GLU A 213 18.44 -4.28 -23.77
CA GLU A 213 17.73 -5.17 -24.69
C GLU A 213 16.63 -5.98 -23.99
N ALA A 214 16.92 -6.49 -22.80
CA ALA A 214 15.95 -7.21 -21.97
C ALA A 214 14.78 -6.29 -21.55
N ILE A 215 15.04 -5.05 -21.15
CA ILE A 215 14.01 -4.04 -20.82
C ILE A 215 13.12 -3.79 -22.04
N LYS A 216 13.73 -3.55 -23.22
CA LYS A 216 12.98 -3.29 -24.46
C LYS A 216 12.07 -4.48 -24.80
N ARG A 217 12.61 -5.71 -24.77
CA ARG A 217 11.83 -6.93 -25.05
C ARG A 217 10.68 -7.12 -24.08
N TYR A 218 10.91 -6.90 -22.78
CA TYR A 218 9.89 -6.98 -21.74
C TYR A 218 8.77 -5.95 -21.93
N GLN A 219 9.15 -4.69 -22.22
CA GLN A 219 8.17 -3.63 -22.46
C GLN A 219 7.37 -3.87 -23.75
N SER A 220 8.01 -4.35 -24.82
CA SER A 220 7.29 -4.74 -26.04
C SER A 220 6.27 -5.83 -25.77
N GLY A 221 6.63 -6.89 -25.03
CA GLY A 221 5.69 -7.93 -24.65
C GLY A 221 4.49 -7.42 -23.85
N LEU A 222 4.70 -6.47 -22.92
CA LEU A 222 3.60 -5.84 -22.19
C LEU A 222 2.66 -5.01 -23.09
N LEU A 223 3.22 -4.36 -24.14
CA LEU A 223 2.45 -3.53 -25.05
C LEU A 223 1.77 -4.35 -26.16
N GLU A 224 2.22 -5.57 -26.42
CA GLU A 224 1.63 -6.51 -27.37
C GLU A 224 0.52 -7.36 -26.72
N ASP A 225 0.58 -7.59 -25.41
CA ASP A 225 -0.45 -8.36 -24.67
C ASP A 225 -1.71 -7.53 -24.50
N TYR A 226 -2.88 -8.09 -24.85
CA TYR A 226 -4.18 -7.43 -24.82
C TYR A 226 -4.58 -6.94 -23.42
N TYR A 227 -4.30 -7.69 -22.37
CA TYR A 227 -4.68 -7.29 -21.02
C TYR A 227 -3.84 -6.12 -20.52
N THR A 228 -2.53 -6.17 -20.71
CA THR A 228 -1.62 -5.14 -20.20
C THR A 228 -1.56 -3.88 -21.06
N SER A 229 -1.94 -3.96 -22.34
CA SER A 229 -1.96 -2.82 -23.25
C SER A 229 -3.33 -2.13 -23.38
N THR A 230 -4.43 -2.86 -23.14
CA THR A 230 -5.78 -2.37 -23.39
C THR A 230 -6.65 -2.47 -22.14
N VAL A 231 -6.90 -3.69 -21.62
CA VAL A 231 -7.86 -3.89 -20.54
C VAL A 231 -7.45 -3.17 -19.26
N PHE A 232 -6.23 -3.38 -18.79
CA PHE A 232 -5.77 -2.72 -17.56
C PHE A 232 -5.66 -1.21 -17.67
N PRO A 233 -5.14 -0.61 -18.75
CA PRO A 233 -5.15 0.86 -18.90
C PRO A 233 -6.55 1.46 -18.96
N GLU A 234 -7.53 0.75 -19.52
CA GLU A 234 -8.87 1.30 -19.73
C GLU A 234 -9.80 1.11 -18.54
N ILE A 235 -9.73 -0.04 -17.89
CA ILE A 235 -10.72 -0.49 -16.89
C ILE A 235 -10.06 -0.76 -15.54
N GLY A 236 -8.76 -1.11 -15.52
CA GLY A 236 -8.07 -1.54 -14.31
C GLY A 236 -8.45 -2.95 -13.87
N THR A 237 -8.08 -3.31 -12.65
CA THR A 237 -8.42 -4.62 -12.06
C THR A 237 -9.92 -4.86 -11.85
N PRO A 238 -10.81 -3.82 -11.75
CA PRO A 238 -12.26 -4.03 -11.71
C PRO A 238 -12.86 -4.78 -12.90
N TYR A 239 -12.13 -4.96 -14.03
CA TYR A 239 -12.57 -5.83 -15.14
C TYR A 239 -12.96 -7.24 -14.67
N MET A 240 -12.39 -7.71 -13.56
CA MET A 240 -12.66 -9.03 -13.00
C MET A 240 -14.07 -9.16 -12.41
N VAL A 241 -14.72 -8.06 -12.03
CA VAL A 241 -16.06 -8.09 -11.39
C VAL A 241 -17.07 -8.82 -12.27
N ALA A 242 -17.21 -8.41 -13.53
CA ALA A 242 -18.13 -9.04 -14.46
C ALA A 242 -17.78 -10.53 -14.73
N SER A 243 -16.49 -10.85 -14.77
CA SER A 243 -16.04 -12.23 -14.97
C SER A 243 -16.39 -13.12 -13.76
N MET A 244 -16.15 -12.64 -12.54
CA MET A 244 -16.49 -13.37 -11.31
C MET A 244 -18.00 -13.50 -11.12
N GLN A 245 -18.79 -12.49 -11.48
CA GLN A 245 -20.25 -12.57 -11.50
C GLN A 245 -20.74 -13.72 -12.40
N LYS A 246 -20.19 -13.81 -13.63
CA LYS A 246 -20.55 -14.87 -14.58
C LYS A 246 -20.17 -16.27 -14.10
N LEU A 247 -19.08 -16.38 -13.34
CA LEU A 247 -18.59 -17.64 -12.78
C LEU A 247 -19.30 -18.02 -11.46
N GLY A 248 -20.18 -17.17 -10.91
CA GLY A 248 -20.78 -17.40 -9.60
C GLY A 248 -19.79 -17.33 -8.44
N GLY A 249 -18.71 -16.58 -8.62
CA GLY A 249 -17.63 -16.45 -7.65
C GLY A 249 -17.47 -15.05 -7.05
N LEU A 250 -18.44 -14.15 -7.25
CA LEU A 250 -18.40 -12.79 -6.70
C LEU A 250 -18.85 -12.81 -5.23
N PRO A 251 -17.96 -12.49 -4.25
CA PRO A 251 -18.35 -12.41 -2.85
C PRO A 251 -19.57 -11.49 -2.67
N THR A 252 -20.67 -12.02 -2.14
CA THR A 252 -21.91 -11.29 -1.94
C THR A 252 -22.45 -11.60 -0.55
N ARG A 253 -22.76 -10.54 0.24
CA ARG A 253 -23.32 -10.62 1.60
C ARG A 253 -22.60 -11.69 2.43
N ASN A 254 -21.34 -11.43 2.76
CA ASN A 254 -20.44 -12.32 3.49
C ASN A 254 -20.32 -13.72 2.86
N PHE A 255 -20.12 -13.78 1.52
CA PHE A 255 -19.99 -15.02 0.77
C PHE A 255 -21.23 -15.95 0.82
N SER A 256 -22.41 -15.43 1.23
CA SER A 256 -23.65 -16.21 1.21
C SER A 256 -24.17 -16.48 -0.21
N SER A 257 -23.72 -15.70 -1.19
CA SER A 257 -23.98 -15.89 -2.63
C SER A 257 -22.70 -15.61 -3.44
N GLY A 258 -22.65 -16.15 -4.65
CA GLY A 258 -21.62 -15.86 -5.65
C GLY A 258 -22.06 -14.87 -6.73
N ASN A 259 -23.28 -14.34 -6.61
CA ASN A 259 -23.86 -13.37 -7.56
C ASN A 259 -24.50 -12.23 -6.80
N PHE A 260 -24.26 -11.02 -7.27
CA PHE A 260 -24.81 -9.79 -6.73
C PHE A 260 -25.76 -9.16 -7.73
N GLU A 261 -26.96 -8.81 -7.31
CA GLU A 261 -28.05 -8.33 -8.19
C GLU A 261 -27.83 -6.90 -8.68
N ASP A 262 -27.08 -6.07 -7.93
CA ASP A 262 -26.90 -4.64 -8.23
C ASP A 262 -25.44 -4.31 -8.58
N LEU A 263 -25.04 -4.68 -9.79
CA LEU A 263 -23.71 -4.41 -10.34
C LEU A 263 -23.66 -3.23 -11.33
N SER A 264 -24.77 -2.50 -11.49
CA SER A 264 -24.89 -1.48 -12.53
C SER A 264 -23.83 -0.38 -12.48
N GLU A 265 -23.24 -0.12 -11.30
CA GLU A 265 -22.17 0.87 -11.11
C GLU A 265 -20.79 0.25 -10.82
N LEU A 266 -20.70 -1.05 -10.54
CA LEU A 266 -19.50 -1.67 -9.99
C LEU A 266 -18.68 -2.50 -10.98
N ASP A 267 -19.19 -2.77 -12.18
CA ASP A 267 -18.35 -3.42 -13.18
C ASP A 267 -17.35 -2.45 -13.81
N GLY A 268 -16.26 -2.99 -14.36
CA GLY A 268 -15.17 -2.15 -14.85
C GLY A 268 -15.58 -1.21 -16.00
N GLN A 269 -16.55 -1.61 -16.82
CA GLN A 269 -17.04 -0.78 -17.93
C GLN A 269 -17.90 0.39 -17.41
N ALA A 270 -18.80 0.12 -16.47
CA ALA A 270 -19.62 1.15 -15.82
C ALA A 270 -18.76 2.19 -15.10
N ILE A 271 -17.71 1.73 -14.41
CA ILE A 271 -16.72 2.62 -13.76
C ILE A 271 -16.02 3.52 -14.79
N LYS A 272 -15.57 2.96 -15.91
CA LYS A 272 -14.94 3.71 -17.00
C LYS A 272 -15.90 4.79 -17.54
N GLU A 273 -17.13 4.41 -17.87
CA GLU A 273 -18.14 5.33 -18.38
C GLU A 273 -18.46 6.43 -17.37
N ARG A 274 -18.58 6.10 -16.09
CA ARG A 274 -18.82 7.06 -15.01
C ARG A 274 -17.68 8.07 -14.91
N ILE A 275 -16.42 7.60 -14.89
CA ILE A 275 -15.24 8.49 -14.84
C ILE A 275 -15.22 9.44 -16.03
N ILE A 276 -15.48 8.93 -17.25
CA ILE A 276 -15.49 9.75 -18.47
C ILE A 276 -16.63 10.78 -18.45
N SER A 277 -17.83 10.38 -18.00
CA SER A 277 -19.01 11.25 -17.99
C SER A 277 -18.88 12.42 -17.00
N ILE A 278 -18.25 12.19 -15.85
CA ILE A 278 -18.00 13.23 -14.84
C ILE A 278 -16.81 14.08 -15.24
N GLY A 279 -15.69 13.47 -15.67
CA GLY A 279 -14.45 14.18 -16.00
C GLY A 279 -13.71 14.69 -14.77
N GLY A 280 -13.29 15.97 -14.79
CA GLY A 280 -12.57 16.59 -13.68
C GLY A 280 -11.20 15.93 -13.40
N GLU A 281 -10.97 15.55 -12.16
CA GLU A 281 -9.77 14.81 -11.71
C GLU A 281 -9.86 13.30 -11.97
N GLY A 282 -11.03 12.80 -12.39
CA GLY A 282 -11.24 11.39 -12.72
C GLY A 282 -10.28 10.90 -13.81
N ARG A 283 -9.76 9.69 -13.63
CA ARG A 283 -8.86 9.04 -14.60
C ARG A 283 -9.19 7.55 -14.69
N THR A 284 -9.38 7.05 -15.89
CA THR A 284 -9.46 5.60 -16.15
C THR A 284 -8.09 4.96 -16.14
N THR A 285 -7.06 5.72 -16.51
CA THR A 285 -5.68 5.31 -16.66
C THR A 285 -4.78 6.11 -15.72
N HIS A 286 -4.11 5.44 -14.80
CA HIS A 286 -3.18 6.06 -13.87
C HIS A 286 -2.02 5.12 -13.55
N ALA A 287 -0.79 5.63 -13.58
CA ALA A 287 0.39 4.88 -13.16
C ALA A 287 0.68 5.12 -11.68
N CYS A 288 0.78 4.06 -10.87
CA CYS A 288 1.14 4.18 -9.46
C CYS A 288 2.62 4.54 -9.25
N MET A 289 3.48 4.24 -10.23
CA MET A 289 4.92 4.46 -10.19
C MET A 289 5.40 5.02 -11.53
N THR A 290 6.52 5.72 -11.51
CA THR A 290 7.17 6.25 -12.71
C THR A 290 7.62 5.13 -13.63
N GLY A 291 7.39 5.27 -14.94
CA GLY A 291 7.85 4.33 -15.97
C GLY A 291 7.01 3.07 -16.16
N CYS A 292 5.89 2.91 -15.44
CA CYS A 292 4.99 1.78 -15.64
C CYS A 292 4.16 1.96 -16.91
N VAL A 293 4.30 1.06 -17.89
CA VAL A 293 3.57 1.10 -19.16
C VAL A 293 2.15 0.53 -19.05
N VAL A 294 1.89 -0.34 -18.07
CA VAL A 294 0.57 -0.97 -17.86
C VAL A 294 -0.47 0.01 -17.34
N ARG A 295 -0.11 0.92 -16.44
CA ARG A 295 -0.97 2.00 -15.92
C ARG A 295 -2.38 1.54 -15.49
N CYS A 296 -2.44 0.45 -14.73
CA CYS A 296 -3.68 -0.27 -14.37
C CYS A 296 -4.52 0.38 -13.27
N SER A 297 -4.14 1.54 -12.77
CA SER A 297 -4.87 2.25 -11.71
C SER A 297 -5.89 3.22 -12.28
N ASN A 298 -6.85 3.59 -11.46
CA ASN A 298 -7.88 4.58 -11.74
C ASN A 298 -7.89 5.69 -10.67
N VAL A 299 -8.61 6.77 -10.93
CA VAL A 299 -8.96 7.83 -9.99
C VAL A 299 -10.46 8.01 -10.06
N ILE A 300 -11.16 7.73 -8.98
CA ILE A 300 -12.63 7.83 -8.92
C ILE A 300 -13.01 9.26 -8.50
N PRO A 301 -13.77 10.00 -9.34
CA PRO A 301 -14.23 11.34 -9.00
C PRO A 301 -15.56 11.31 -8.22
N ASP A 302 -15.81 12.36 -7.44
CA ASP A 302 -17.15 12.69 -6.95
C ASP A 302 -18.01 13.32 -8.06
N GLU A 303 -19.26 13.66 -7.76
CA GLU A 303 -20.18 14.27 -8.74
C GLU A 303 -19.72 15.67 -9.22
N GLN A 304 -18.84 16.34 -8.48
CA GLN A 304 -18.28 17.65 -8.82
C GLN A 304 -16.96 17.50 -9.61
N GLY A 305 -16.49 16.26 -9.82
CA GLY A 305 -15.25 15.97 -10.52
C GLY A 305 -13.99 15.96 -9.67
N ASN A 306 -14.09 16.11 -8.34
CA ASN A 306 -12.93 16.03 -7.46
C ASN A 306 -12.58 14.56 -7.16
N SER A 307 -11.31 14.24 -6.97
CA SER A 307 -10.86 12.89 -6.64
C SER A 307 -11.36 12.45 -5.26
N ILE A 308 -12.08 11.32 -5.19
CA ILE A 308 -12.41 10.65 -3.93
C ILE A 308 -11.24 9.76 -3.51
N VAL A 309 -10.82 8.87 -4.40
CA VAL A 309 -9.78 7.87 -4.11
C VAL A 309 -9.03 7.44 -5.37
N ALA A 310 -7.75 7.10 -5.18
CA ALA A 310 -6.87 6.57 -6.22
C ALA A 310 -5.97 5.47 -5.61
N PRO A 311 -6.15 4.20 -6.01
CA PRO A 311 -7.17 3.61 -6.86
C PRO A 311 -8.29 2.93 -6.07
N ILE A 312 -9.29 2.38 -6.81
CA ILE A 312 -10.06 1.21 -6.36
C ILE A 312 -9.54 0.00 -7.13
N GLU A 313 -9.05 -1.00 -6.41
CA GLU A 313 -8.66 -2.30 -6.96
C GLU A 313 -9.80 -3.31 -6.81
N TYR A 314 -9.77 -4.39 -7.60
CA TYR A 314 -10.80 -5.43 -7.61
C TYR A 314 -11.16 -5.93 -6.20
N GLU A 315 -10.16 -6.29 -5.39
CA GLU A 315 -10.38 -6.85 -4.05
C GLU A 315 -11.08 -5.84 -3.12
N SER A 316 -10.70 -4.57 -3.17
CA SER A 316 -11.37 -3.52 -2.41
C SER A 316 -12.81 -3.33 -2.88
N MET A 317 -13.02 -3.34 -4.20
CA MET A 317 -14.34 -3.20 -4.82
C MET A 317 -15.31 -4.27 -4.31
N ILE A 318 -14.92 -5.54 -4.39
CA ILE A 318 -15.82 -6.65 -4.06
C ILE A 318 -16.04 -6.81 -2.56
N LEU A 319 -15.02 -6.55 -1.73
CA LEU A 319 -15.13 -6.73 -0.29
C LEU A 319 -15.82 -5.54 0.41
N LEU A 320 -15.71 -4.32 -0.13
CA LEU A 320 -16.41 -3.13 0.39
C LEU A 320 -17.75 -2.87 -0.30
N GLY A 321 -17.99 -3.52 -1.43
CA GLY A 321 -19.22 -3.42 -2.23
C GLY A 321 -20.12 -4.65 -2.05
N PRO A 322 -20.18 -5.56 -3.01
CA PRO A 322 -21.11 -6.71 -3.02
C PRO A 322 -21.05 -7.56 -1.75
N ASN A 323 -19.87 -7.77 -1.16
CA ASN A 323 -19.73 -8.52 0.10
C ASN A 323 -20.50 -7.88 1.27
N LEU A 324 -20.73 -6.57 1.22
CA LEU A 324 -21.51 -5.82 2.20
C LEU A 324 -22.94 -5.48 1.71
N GLY A 325 -23.30 -5.94 0.50
CA GLY A 325 -24.59 -5.63 -0.11
C GLY A 325 -24.69 -4.20 -0.67
N ILE A 326 -23.56 -3.56 -0.99
CA ILE A 326 -23.46 -2.18 -1.48
C ILE A 326 -23.21 -2.19 -3.00
N GLY A 327 -24.12 -1.56 -3.78
CA GLY A 327 -24.03 -1.43 -5.25
C GLY A 327 -23.52 -0.07 -5.73
N SER A 328 -23.42 0.94 -4.87
CA SER A 328 -23.00 2.30 -5.23
C SER A 328 -21.49 2.43 -5.32
N LEU A 329 -20.98 2.84 -6.50
CA LEU A 329 -19.55 3.13 -6.70
C LEU A 329 -19.05 4.25 -5.78
N GLN A 330 -19.86 5.30 -5.60
CA GLN A 330 -19.49 6.44 -4.74
C GLN A 330 -19.28 6.02 -3.28
N ASP A 331 -20.15 5.14 -2.78
CA ASP A 331 -20.06 4.66 -1.40
C ASP A 331 -18.84 3.74 -1.23
N VAL A 332 -18.61 2.82 -2.16
CA VAL A 332 -17.40 1.98 -2.16
C VAL A 332 -16.12 2.84 -2.23
N ALA A 333 -16.12 3.89 -3.05
CA ALA A 333 -14.97 4.81 -3.18
C ALA A 333 -14.69 5.56 -1.87
N ARG A 334 -15.72 6.11 -1.22
CA ARG A 334 -15.61 6.79 0.07
C ARG A 334 -15.14 5.84 1.17
N PHE A 335 -15.62 4.60 1.14
CA PHE A 335 -15.20 3.58 2.09
C PHE A 335 -13.73 3.20 1.90
N ASN A 336 -13.31 2.97 0.64
CA ASN A 336 -11.91 2.72 0.33
C ASN A 336 -11.00 3.89 0.74
N TYR A 337 -11.43 5.13 0.47
CA TYR A 337 -10.74 6.34 0.97
C TYR A 337 -10.57 6.29 2.49
N LYS A 338 -11.64 5.98 3.23
CA LYS A 338 -11.60 5.91 4.70
C LYS A 338 -10.68 4.82 5.22
N CYS A 339 -10.66 3.66 4.57
CA CYS A 339 -9.71 2.59 4.89
C CYS A 339 -8.26 3.04 4.67
N ASN A 340 -7.98 3.70 3.54
CA ASN A 340 -6.66 4.24 3.25
C ASN A 340 -6.24 5.29 4.28
N ASP A 341 -7.16 6.19 4.65
CA ASP A 341 -6.90 7.28 5.60
C ASP A 341 -6.62 6.76 7.01
N LEU A 342 -7.40 5.78 7.47
CA LEU A 342 -7.18 5.11 8.75
C LEU A 342 -5.96 4.19 8.73
N GLY A 343 -5.49 3.77 7.55
CA GLY A 343 -4.41 2.83 7.37
C GLY A 343 -4.81 1.39 7.70
N VAL A 344 -5.97 0.93 7.21
CA VAL A 344 -6.46 -0.44 7.40
C VAL A 344 -6.61 -1.18 6.08
N ASP A 345 -6.43 -2.50 6.10
CA ASP A 345 -6.64 -3.35 4.93
C ASP A 345 -8.12 -3.43 4.57
N THR A 346 -8.46 -3.07 3.35
CA THR A 346 -9.83 -3.11 2.82
C THR A 346 -10.43 -4.51 2.79
N VAL A 347 -9.60 -5.54 2.59
CA VAL A 347 -10.04 -6.95 2.57
C VAL A 347 -10.40 -7.43 3.97
N ASP A 348 -9.51 -7.21 4.95
CA ASP A 348 -9.76 -7.57 6.35
C ASP A 348 -10.98 -6.83 6.91
N VAL A 349 -11.09 -5.52 6.63
CA VAL A 349 -12.21 -4.69 7.11
C VAL A 349 -13.52 -5.11 6.44
N GLY A 350 -13.53 -5.29 5.11
CA GLY A 350 -14.71 -5.74 4.39
C GLY A 350 -15.20 -7.11 4.84
N GLY A 351 -14.26 -8.04 5.10
CA GLY A 351 -14.58 -9.35 5.68
C GLY A 351 -15.17 -9.24 7.09
N ALA A 352 -14.52 -8.46 7.97
CA ALA A 352 -14.98 -8.30 9.35
C ALA A 352 -16.37 -7.65 9.44
N ILE A 353 -16.64 -6.64 8.62
CA ILE A 353 -17.95 -5.98 8.55
C ILE A 353 -18.99 -6.95 7.99
N GLY A 354 -18.65 -7.72 6.93
CA GLY A 354 -19.54 -8.74 6.38
C GLY A 354 -20.00 -9.76 7.43
N VAL A 355 -19.07 -10.23 8.27
CA VAL A 355 -19.39 -11.12 9.41
C VAL A 355 -20.31 -10.42 10.43
N ALA A 356 -20.05 -9.16 10.76
CA ALA A 356 -20.90 -8.38 11.67
C ALA A 356 -22.33 -8.18 11.11
N MET A 357 -22.44 -7.95 9.79
CA MET A 357 -23.72 -7.84 9.10
C MET A 357 -24.49 -9.18 9.10
N GLU A 358 -23.82 -10.28 8.82
CA GLU A 358 -24.45 -11.62 8.89
C GLU A 358 -24.88 -11.97 10.30
N ALA A 359 -24.15 -11.54 11.33
CA ALA A 359 -24.53 -11.69 12.73
C ALA A 359 -25.67 -10.75 13.17
N GLY A 360 -26.21 -9.91 12.27
CA GLY A 360 -27.30 -8.99 12.56
C GLY A 360 -26.92 -7.75 13.37
N VAL A 361 -25.62 -7.47 13.54
CA VAL A 361 -25.12 -6.25 14.20
C VAL A 361 -25.41 -5.00 13.35
N LEU A 362 -25.29 -5.16 12.03
CA LEU A 362 -25.60 -4.15 11.02
C LEU A 362 -26.38 -4.80 9.88
N PRO A 363 -27.32 -4.11 9.24
CA PRO A 363 -28.00 -4.63 8.05
C PRO A 363 -27.08 -4.56 6.80
N PHE A 364 -27.19 -5.54 5.89
CA PHE A 364 -26.54 -5.46 4.59
C PHE A 364 -27.08 -4.28 3.77
N GLY A 365 -26.21 -3.61 3.01
CA GLY A 365 -26.56 -2.50 2.13
C GLY A 365 -26.65 -1.13 2.83
N GLU A 366 -26.56 -1.07 4.14
CA GLU A 366 -26.58 0.20 4.87
C GLU A 366 -25.16 0.70 5.20
N MET A 367 -24.85 1.92 4.73
CA MET A 367 -23.64 2.65 5.10
C MET A 367 -23.97 3.75 6.13
N ARG A 368 -24.13 3.39 7.39
CA ARG A 368 -24.21 4.37 8.49
C ARG A 368 -22.93 4.33 9.32
N PHE A 369 -21.96 5.17 8.95
CA PHE A 369 -20.76 5.37 9.77
C PHE A 369 -21.04 6.38 10.90
N HIS A 370 -21.52 5.92 12.02
CA HIS A 370 -21.41 6.65 13.28
C HIS A 370 -20.14 6.22 13.99
N VAL A 371 -19.02 6.87 13.69
CA VAL A 371 -17.82 6.73 14.51
C VAL A 371 -17.92 7.73 15.66
N SER A 372 -18.55 7.32 16.75
CA SER A 372 -18.47 8.03 18.01
C SER A 372 -17.24 7.58 18.79
N PHE A 373 -16.23 8.43 18.87
CA PHE A 373 -15.14 8.22 19.83
C PHE A 373 -15.56 8.76 21.19
N SER A 374 -16.02 7.91 22.09
CA SER A 374 -16.09 8.26 23.50
C SER A 374 -14.68 8.24 24.07
N ARG A 375 -14.20 9.40 24.53
CA ARG A 375 -13.03 9.49 25.41
C ARG A 375 -13.42 8.91 26.75
N SER A 376 -12.84 7.79 27.17
CA SER A 376 -12.78 7.35 28.54
C SER A 376 -11.45 7.74 29.16
#